data_1031323db154c49a68089da6362a9010
#
_entry.id   1031323db154c49a68089da6362a9010
#
_cell.length_a   1.000
_cell.length_b   1.000
_cell.length_c   1.000
_cell.angle_alpha   90.00
_cell.angle_beta   90.00
_cell.angle_gamma   90.00
#
_symmetry.space_group_name_H-M   'P 1'
#
loop_
_entity.id
_entity.type
_entity.pdbx_description
1 polymer ?
#
loop_
_entity_poly.entity_id
_entity_poly.type
_entity_poly.pdbx_seq_one_letter_code
_entity_poly.pdbx_strand_id
1 'polypeptide(L)'
;MRIGDFAARAGLTARQVRHYTDTGLVPAIRLRNGYRDYDPADVERARRVHALIGVGLSCEQVRPLVGCLGSEETAVCPAARQALAARLAVVEERIEGLQAIRRLLRDRLAATAPRCH
;
A
#
# COMPACT_ATOMS: atom_id res chain seq x y z
N MET A 1 23.38 0.55 4.05
CA MET A 1 22.96 0.08 5.39
C MET A 1 22.32 -1.31 5.31
N ARG A 2 22.36 -2.03 6.39
CA ARG A 2 21.77 -3.37 6.45
C ARG A 2 20.26 -3.29 6.53
N ILE A 3 19.60 -4.40 6.18
CA ILE A 3 18.14 -4.47 6.11
C ILE A 3 17.45 -4.10 7.43
N GLY A 4 18.02 -4.52 8.58
CA GLY A 4 17.42 -4.20 9.88
C GLY A 4 17.39 -2.71 10.16
N ASP A 5 18.48 -2.02 9.88
CA ASP A 5 18.59 -0.57 10.08
C ASP A 5 17.71 0.19 9.07
N PHE A 6 17.69 -0.28 7.84
CA PHE A 6 16.85 0.31 6.80
C PHE A 6 15.37 0.17 7.15
N ALA A 7 14.94 -1.02 7.57
CA ALA A 7 13.56 -1.28 7.96
C ALA A 7 13.14 -0.41 9.16
N ALA A 8 14.00 -0.31 10.16
CA ALA A 8 13.72 0.53 11.33
C ALA A 8 13.50 1.99 10.95
N ARG A 9 14.32 2.52 10.05
CA ARG A 9 14.17 3.90 9.57
C ARG A 9 12.92 4.11 8.75
N ALA A 10 12.54 3.12 7.95
CA ALA A 10 11.34 3.19 7.12
C ALA A 10 10.05 2.90 7.90
N GLY A 11 10.15 2.44 9.15
CA GLY A 11 8.99 2.04 9.92
C GLY A 11 8.38 0.73 9.44
N LEU A 12 9.19 -0.14 8.86
CA LEU A 12 8.79 -1.42 8.29
C LEU A 12 9.48 -2.57 9.02
N THR A 13 8.98 -3.78 8.81
CA THR A 13 9.71 -4.98 9.23
C THR A 13 10.74 -5.37 8.18
N ALA A 14 11.78 -6.09 8.59
CA ALA A 14 12.77 -6.61 7.65
C ALA A 14 12.11 -7.50 6.59
N ARG A 15 11.08 -8.25 6.96
CA ARG A 15 10.32 -9.10 6.05
C ARG A 15 9.62 -8.28 4.96
N GLN A 16 9.01 -7.17 5.34
CA GLN A 16 8.35 -6.25 4.37
C GLN A 16 9.37 -5.65 3.41
N VAL A 17 10.51 -5.18 3.93
CA VAL A 17 11.57 -4.62 3.08
C VAL A 17 12.10 -5.68 2.11
N ARG A 18 12.32 -6.90 2.59
CA ARG A 18 12.78 -8.00 1.74
C ARG A 18 11.78 -8.31 0.63
N HIS A 19 10.50 -8.33 0.97
CA HIS A 19 9.44 -8.54 -0.01
C HIS A 19 9.43 -7.45 -1.08
N TYR A 20 9.55 -6.19 -0.68
CA TYR A 20 9.59 -5.08 -1.63
C TYR A 20 10.83 -5.11 -2.52
N THR A 21 11.96 -5.58 -1.99
CA THR A 21 13.17 -5.76 -2.78
C THR A 21 13.01 -6.89 -3.79
N ASP A 22 12.44 -8.02 -3.35
CA ASP A 22 12.23 -9.18 -4.22
C ASP A 22 11.24 -8.87 -5.34
N THR A 23 10.29 -7.99 -5.12
CA THR A 23 9.30 -7.58 -6.13
C THR A 23 9.75 -6.39 -6.97
N GLY A 24 10.97 -5.87 -6.74
CA GLY A 24 11.54 -4.79 -7.52
C GLY A 24 11.08 -3.40 -7.16
N LEU A 25 10.43 -3.23 -5.99
CA LEU A 25 9.91 -1.92 -5.55
C LEU A 25 10.94 -1.10 -4.78
N VAL A 26 11.87 -1.75 -4.09
CA VAL A 26 12.95 -1.12 -3.34
C VAL A 26 14.27 -1.73 -3.78
N PRO A 27 15.22 -0.92 -4.28
CA PRO A 27 16.50 -1.45 -4.75
C PRO A 27 17.41 -1.86 -3.59
N ALA A 28 18.26 -2.84 -3.85
CA ALA A 28 19.31 -3.24 -2.93
C ALA A 28 20.50 -3.76 -3.74
N ILE A 29 21.69 -3.60 -3.18
CA ILE A 29 22.92 -4.15 -3.76
C ILE A 29 23.29 -5.41 -2.98
N ARG A 30 23.52 -6.51 -3.67
CA ARG A 30 23.96 -7.75 -3.05
C ARG A 30 25.47 -7.72 -2.87
N LEU A 31 25.94 -7.85 -1.64
CA LEU A 31 27.36 -7.87 -1.31
C LEU A 31 27.96 -9.28 -1.58
N ARG A 32 29.30 -9.37 -1.57
CA ARG A 32 30.02 -10.63 -1.77
C ARG A 32 29.68 -11.70 -0.76
N ASN A 33 29.35 -11.29 0.48
CA ASN A 33 28.98 -12.21 1.57
C ASN A 33 27.52 -12.66 1.49
N GLY A 34 26.77 -12.28 0.45
CA GLY A 34 25.38 -12.63 0.27
C GLY A 34 24.39 -11.69 0.95
N TYR A 35 24.84 -10.78 1.80
CA TYR A 35 23.97 -9.79 2.43
C TYR A 35 23.60 -8.69 1.45
N ARG A 36 22.43 -8.09 1.66
CA ARG A 36 21.97 -6.97 0.87
C ARG A 36 22.36 -5.67 1.56
N ASP A 37 22.78 -4.71 0.75
CA ASP A 37 23.09 -3.35 1.19
C ASP A 37 22.04 -2.40 0.65
N TYR A 38 21.45 -1.58 1.52
CA TYR A 38 20.39 -0.64 1.20
C TYR A 38 20.94 0.79 1.30
N ASP A 39 20.54 1.63 0.35
CA ASP A 39 20.91 3.03 0.36
C ASP A 39 19.97 3.80 1.30
N PRO A 40 20.49 4.57 2.26
CA PRO A 40 19.66 5.43 3.10
C PRO A 40 18.76 6.38 2.33
N ALA A 41 19.14 6.78 1.13
CA ALA A 41 18.34 7.64 0.26
C ALA A 41 17.03 6.96 -0.18
N ASP A 42 16.95 5.63 -0.12
CA ASP A 42 15.77 4.87 -0.52
C ASP A 42 14.77 4.65 0.62
N VAL A 43 15.05 5.15 1.83
CA VAL A 43 14.14 5.02 2.98
C VAL A 43 12.78 5.66 2.68
N GLU A 44 12.78 6.85 2.11
CA GLU A 44 11.53 7.55 1.79
C GLU A 44 10.75 6.82 0.69
N ARG A 45 11.46 6.27 -0.30
CA ARG A 45 10.84 5.43 -1.33
C ARG A 45 10.13 4.23 -0.71
N ALA A 46 10.78 3.55 0.23
CA ALA A 46 10.19 2.41 0.91
C ALA A 46 8.93 2.79 1.69
N ARG A 47 8.94 3.94 2.35
CA ARG A 47 7.76 4.47 3.05
C ARG A 47 6.60 4.71 2.10
N ARG A 48 6.88 5.33 0.95
CA ARG A 48 5.86 5.64 -0.05
C ARG A 48 5.30 4.39 -0.70
N VAL A 49 6.16 3.42 -1.01
CA VAL A 49 5.73 2.10 -1.50
C VAL A 49 4.77 1.46 -0.50
N HIS A 50 5.14 1.45 0.76
CA HIS A 50 4.31 0.85 1.82
C HIS A 50 2.96 1.57 1.95
N ALA A 51 2.95 2.89 1.86
CA ALA A 51 1.71 3.67 1.92
C ALA A 51 0.77 3.34 0.75
N LEU A 52 1.29 3.20 -0.46
CA LEU A 52 0.50 2.85 -1.64
C LEU A 52 -0.07 1.42 -1.55
N ILE A 53 0.74 0.48 -1.10
CA ILE A 53 0.29 -0.89 -0.85
C ILE A 53 -0.80 -0.89 0.24
N GLY A 54 -0.62 -0.07 1.27
CA GLY A 54 -1.56 0.05 2.38
C GLY A 54 -2.95 0.53 1.99
N VAL A 55 -3.07 1.30 0.91
CA VAL A 55 -4.40 1.72 0.40
C VAL A 55 -4.97 0.75 -0.63
N GLY A 56 -4.29 -0.36 -0.86
CA GLY A 56 -4.81 -1.45 -1.68
C GLY A 56 -4.29 -1.53 -3.10
N LEU A 57 -3.26 -0.76 -3.45
CA LEU A 57 -2.60 -0.95 -4.74
C LEU A 57 -1.74 -2.21 -4.70
N SER A 58 -1.73 -2.95 -5.81
CA SER A 58 -0.89 -4.14 -5.94
C SER A 58 0.56 -3.75 -6.22
N CYS A 59 1.48 -4.70 -6.01
CA CYS A 59 2.89 -4.49 -6.37
C CYS A 59 3.03 -4.14 -7.86
N GLU A 60 2.23 -4.73 -8.73
CA GLU A 60 2.26 -4.43 -10.16
C GLU A 60 1.81 -3.01 -10.46
N GLN A 61 0.81 -2.51 -9.72
CA GLN A 61 0.33 -1.13 -9.88
C GLN A 61 1.34 -0.11 -9.35
N VAL A 62 2.08 -0.47 -8.30
CA VAL A 62 3.09 0.42 -7.69
C VAL A 62 4.38 0.45 -8.53
N ARG A 63 4.75 -0.67 -9.16
CA ARG A 63 6.03 -0.79 -9.89
C ARG A 63 6.28 0.35 -10.88
N PRO A 64 5.33 0.73 -11.75
CA PRO A 64 5.56 1.84 -12.68
C PRO A 64 5.77 3.19 -11.99
N LEU A 65 5.40 3.31 -10.71
CA LEU A 65 5.46 4.55 -9.96
C LEU A 65 6.78 4.72 -9.20
N VAL A 66 7.61 3.69 -9.12
CA VAL A 66 8.83 3.67 -8.29
C VAL A 66 9.78 4.80 -8.67
N GLY A 67 9.88 5.13 -9.96
CA GLY A 67 10.75 6.19 -10.45
C GLY A 67 10.46 7.56 -9.86
N CYS A 68 9.22 7.85 -9.49
CA CYS A 68 8.85 9.15 -8.93
C CYS A 68 8.68 9.12 -7.40
N LEU A 69 8.74 7.94 -6.77
CA LEU A 69 8.52 7.81 -5.33
C LEU A 69 9.75 8.16 -4.49
N GLY A 70 10.93 8.23 -5.09
CA GLY A 70 12.16 8.60 -4.39
C GLY A 70 12.46 10.10 -4.43
N SER A 71 11.59 10.91 -5.01
CA SER A 71 11.76 12.35 -5.10
C SER A 71 11.58 13.01 -3.74
N GLU A 72 12.38 14.02 -3.45
CA GLU A 72 12.24 14.84 -2.24
C GLU A 72 11.05 15.81 -2.33
N GLU A 73 10.46 15.93 -3.50
CA GLU A 73 9.29 16.77 -3.68
C GLU A 73 8.12 16.22 -2.89
N THR A 74 7.44 17.10 -2.18
CA THR A 74 6.26 16.74 -1.41
C THR A 74 5.04 16.46 -2.27
N ALA A 75 5.07 16.89 -3.52
CA ALA A 75 3.99 16.68 -4.47
C ALA A 75 4.02 15.24 -5.01
N VAL A 76 2.87 14.60 -4.99
CA VAL A 76 2.68 13.28 -5.59
C VAL A 76 2.77 13.41 -7.11
N CYS A 77 3.56 12.57 -7.78
CA CYS A 77 3.69 12.62 -9.24
C CYS A 77 2.35 12.29 -9.91
N PRO A 78 2.11 12.81 -11.15
CA PRO A 78 0.82 12.62 -11.83
C PRO A 78 0.39 11.16 -11.98
N ALA A 79 1.33 10.26 -12.25
CA ALA A 79 1.01 8.84 -12.40
C ALA A 79 0.54 8.23 -11.08
N ALA A 80 1.19 8.56 -9.96
CA ALA A 80 0.77 8.11 -8.63
C ALA A 80 -0.59 8.71 -8.26
N ARG A 81 -0.81 9.97 -8.60
CA ARG A 81 -2.10 10.63 -8.37
C ARG A 81 -3.24 9.94 -9.12
N GLN A 82 -3.03 9.56 -10.38
CA GLN A 82 -4.02 8.81 -11.15
C GLN A 82 -4.31 7.45 -10.52
N ALA A 83 -3.29 6.73 -10.08
CA ALA A 83 -3.46 5.43 -9.45
C ALA A 83 -4.27 5.54 -8.15
N LEU A 84 -3.99 6.56 -7.35
CA LEU A 84 -4.72 6.84 -6.11
C LEU A 84 -6.18 7.21 -6.39
N ALA A 85 -6.44 8.04 -7.41
CA ALA A 85 -7.79 8.41 -7.80
C ALA A 85 -8.61 7.21 -8.27
N ALA A 86 -8.00 6.34 -9.06
CA ALA A 86 -8.65 5.11 -9.51
C ALA A 86 -8.98 4.18 -8.34
N ARG A 87 -8.06 4.06 -7.39
CA ARG A 87 -8.29 3.26 -6.17
C ARG A 87 -9.41 3.85 -5.32
N LEU A 88 -9.44 5.18 -5.17
CA LEU A 88 -10.50 5.86 -4.44
C LEU A 88 -11.87 5.57 -5.03
N ALA A 89 -11.99 5.61 -6.36
CA ALA A 89 -13.25 5.31 -7.04
C ALA A 89 -13.74 3.89 -6.74
N VAL A 90 -12.84 2.91 -6.72
CA VAL A 90 -13.17 1.52 -6.37
C VAL A 90 -13.64 1.42 -4.92
N VAL A 91 -12.97 2.10 -4.01
CA VAL A 91 -13.34 2.09 -2.58
C VAL A 91 -14.71 2.74 -2.39
N GLU A 92 -14.97 3.87 -3.03
CA GLU A 92 -16.26 4.55 -2.94
C GLU A 92 -17.41 3.68 -3.45
N GLU A 93 -17.19 2.98 -4.55
CA GLU A 93 -18.17 2.03 -5.10
C GLU A 93 -18.48 0.90 -4.11
N ARG A 94 -17.45 0.36 -3.44
CA ARG A 94 -17.64 -0.67 -2.42
C ARG A 94 -18.40 -0.14 -1.21
N ILE A 95 -18.11 1.09 -0.78
CA ILE A 95 -18.83 1.72 0.31
C ILE A 95 -20.31 1.84 -0.02
N GLU A 96 -20.63 2.33 -1.22
CA GLU A 96 -22.03 2.45 -1.67
C GLU A 96 -22.74 1.10 -1.70
N GLY A 97 -22.05 0.06 -2.20
CA GLY A 97 -22.59 -1.29 -2.22
C GLY A 97 -22.86 -1.84 -0.82
N LEU A 98 -21.94 -1.62 0.11
CA LEU A 98 -22.11 -2.06 1.49
C LEU A 98 -23.21 -1.27 2.20
N GLN A 99 -23.34 0.02 1.93
CA GLN A 99 -24.44 0.83 2.48
C GLN A 99 -25.80 0.33 2.01
N ALA A 100 -25.92 -0.06 0.75
CA ALA A 100 -27.15 -0.64 0.20
C ALA A 100 -27.50 -1.95 0.88
N ILE A 101 -26.52 -2.83 1.06
CA ILE A 101 -26.70 -4.11 1.76
C ILE A 101 -27.12 -3.86 3.22
N ARG A 102 -26.48 -2.91 3.87
CA ARG A 102 -26.81 -2.54 5.26
C ARG A 102 -28.28 -2.12 5.39
N ARG A 103 -28.77 -1.29 4.46
CA ARG A 103 -30.18 -0.89 4.47
C ARG A 103 -31.10 -2.09 4.32
N LEU A 104 -30.79 -2.99 3.40
CA LEU A 104 -31.59 -4.19 3.19
C LEU A 104 -31.63 -5.09 4.42
N LEU A 105 -30.48 -5.26 5.09
CA LEU A 105 -30.40 -6.06 6.31
C LEU A 105 -31.21 -5.45 7.44
N ARG A 106 -31.10 -4.14 7.63
CA ARG A 106 -31.88 -3.42 8.65
C ARG A 106 -33.37 -3.54 8.41
N ASP A 107 -33.80 -3.39 7.17
CA ASP A 107 -35.21 -3.51 6.80
C ASP A 107 -35.75 -4.91 7.07
N ARG A 108 -34.97 -5.93 6.71
CA ARG A 108 -35.36 -7.32 6.97
C ARG A 108 -35.43 -7.65 8.45
N LEU A 109 -34.48 -7.16 9.23
CA LEU A 109 -34.49 -7.37 10.68
C LEU A 109 -35.68 -6.66 11.32
N ALA A 110 -36.01 -5.46 10.89
CA ALA A 110 -37.17 -4.74 11.41
C ALA A 110 -38.49 -5.45 11.07
N ALA A 111 -38.58 -6.04 9.89
CA ALA A 111 -39.79 -6.73 9.45
C ALA A 111 -40.01 -8.06 10.17
N THR A 112 -38.94 -8.75 10.58
CA THR A 112 -39.04 -10.08 11.20
C THR A 112 -39.10 -10.06 12.71
N ALA A 113 -38.46 -9.07 13.36
CA ALA A 113 -38.30 -9.05 14.81
C ALA A 113 -39.61 -9.12 15.60
N PRO A 114 -40.68 -8.36 15.29
CA PRO A 114 -41.90 -8.38 16.09
C PRO A 114 -42.73 -9.65 15.96
N ARG A 115 -42.41 -10.50 15.03
CA ARG A 115 -43.23 -11.67 14.70
C ARG A 115 -42.63 -13.01 15.19
N CYS A 116 -41.49 -12.93 15.81
CA CYS A 116 -40.86 -14.11 16.35
C CYS A 116 -41.51 -14.46 17.69
N HIS A 117 -42.22 -15.56 17.70
CA HIS A 117 -42.88 -16.06 18.87
C HIS A 117 -42.30 -17.39 19.29
#